data_8fb0d841f930bccfc16e8ff42a4e3f4f
#
_entry.id   8fb0d841f930bccfc16e8ff42a4e3f4f
#
_cell.length_a   1.000
_cell.length_b   1.000
_cell.length_c   1.000
_cell.angle_alpha   90.00
_cell.angle_beta   90.00
_cell.angle_gamma   90.00
#
_symmetry.space_group_name_H-M   'P 1'
#
loop_
_entity.id
_entity.type
_entity.pdbx_description
1 polymer ?
#
loop_
_entity_poly.entity_id
_entity_poly.type
_entity_poly.pdbx_seq_one_letter_code
_entity_poly.pdbx_strand_id
1 'polypeptide(L)'
;IKTKKKITFQTGYGPSGLPHIGTFGEVARTTMMINALRHIKKIETELITFSDDMDGLRKIPENIPNNTILKDNLGKPLTKVPDPFGKFQSFAEHNNTMLKQFLKKFNFEFSFKSSTENYKNGTFNESLKRVAEKYEDIMNIILPTLRSERRKTYSPFLPLCPETGKVLEIPMLNLEKNTGKITFDNNGKKIQ
;
A
#
# COMPACT_ATOMS: atom_id res chain seq x y z
N ILE A 1 7.85 -30.34 -4.68
CA ILE A 1 7.61 -28.95 -5.06
C ILE A 1 7.15 -28.98 -6.49
N LYS A 2 5.84 -28.68 -6.74
CA LYS A 2 5.35 -28.48 -8.10
C LYS A 2 6.24 -27.43 -8.75
N THR A 3 6.83 -27.74 -9.87
CA THR A 3 7.71 -26.87 -10.66
C THR A 3 6.92 -25.63 -11.09
N LYS A 4 6.99 -24.55 -10.29
CA LYS A 4 6.48 -23.25 -10.71
C LYS A 4 7.33 -22.79 -11.88
N LYS A 5 6.69 -22.37 -12.97
CA LYS A 5 7.38 -21.87 -14.16
C LYS A 5 8.04 -20.51 -13.91
N LYS A 6 7.49 -19.72 -12.97
CA LYS A 6 7.93 -18.37 -12.63
C LYS A 6 7.81 -18.12 -11.12
N ILE A 7 8.79 -17.42 -10.54
CA ILE A 7 8.76 -16.96 -9.14
C ILE A 7 8.75 -15.43 -9.12
N THR A 8 7.75 -14.86 -8.47
CA THR A 8 7.62 -13.42 -8.27
C THR A 8 8.16 -13.04 -6.89
N PHE A 9 9.03 -12.05 -6.86
CA PHE A 9 9.50 -11.37 -5.66
C PHE A 9 8.82 -9.99 -5.59
N GLN A 10 8.56 -9.50 -4.40
CA GLN A 10 7.94 -8.20 -4.23
C GLN A 10 8.66 -7.41 -3.14
N THR A 11 8.86 -6.12 -3.41
CA THR A 11 9.28 -5.11 -2.44
C THR A 11 8.17 -4.08 -2.28
N GLY A 12 8.01 -3.53 -1.07
CA GLY A 12 7.02 -2.50 -0.77
C GLY A 12 7.64 -1.10 -0.76
N TYR A 13 6.87 -0.10 -1.14
CA TYR A 13 7.25 1.30 -1.05
C TYR A 13 6.05 2.17 -0.67
N GLY A 14 6.13 2.83 0.49
CA GLY A 14 5.16 3.86 0.86
C GLY A 14 5.62 5.23 0.33
N PRO A 15 4.95 5.81 -0.69
CA PRO A 15 5.39 7.06 -1.32
C PRO A 15 5.04 8.31 -0.50
N SER A 16 5.15 8.22 0.83
CA SER A 16 4.98 9.33 1.79
C SER A 16 6.27 10.13 2.02
N GLY A 17 7.33 9.84 1.29
CA GLY A 17 8.62 10.52 1.29
C GLY A 17 9.47 10.09 0.10
N LEU A 18 10.56 10.82 -0.13
CA LEU A 18 11.50 10.51 -1.21
C LEU A 18 12.18 9.14 -0.99
N PRO A 19 12.50 8.40 -2.08
CA PRO A 19 13.29 7.19 -1.98
C PRO A 19 14.65 7.46 -1.29
N HIS A 20 15.06 6.55 -0.44
CA HIS A 20 16.29 6.69 0.34
C HIS A 20 17.07 5.37 0.41
N ILE A 21 18.18 5.33 1.16
CA ILE A 21 19.05 4.16 1.26
C ILE A 21 18.31 2.90 1.74
N GLY A 22 17.27 3.03 2.57
CA GLY A 22 16.44 1.90 2.99
C GLY A 22 15.68 1.28 1.82
N THR A 23 15.09 2.11 0.96
CA THR A 23 14.42 1.68 -0.28
C THR A 23 15.40 0.96 -1.21
N PHE A 24 16.60 1.53 -1.39
CA PHE A 24 17.68 0.88 -2.15
C PHE A 24 18.03 -0.48 -1.56
N GLY A 25 18.28 -0.54 -0.26
CA GLY A 25 18.71 -1.77 0.41
C GLY A 25 17.68 -2.90 0.31
N GLU A 26 16.38 -2.58 0.32
CA GLU A 26 15.32 -3.57 0.14
C GLU A 26 15.36 -4.17 -1.27
N VAL A 27 15.40 -3.32 -2.30
CA VAL A 27 15.46 -3.78 -3.70
C VAL A 27 16.77 -4.50 -4.00
N ALA A 28 17.90 -4.01 -3.49
CA ALA A 28 19.22 -4.64 -3.67
C ALA A 28 19.25 -6.06 -3.07
N ARG A 29 18.82 -6.22 -1.80
CA ARG A 29 18.76 -7.54 -1.15
C ARG A 29 17.84 -8.51 -1.92
N THR A 30 16.70 -8.04 -2.36
CA THR A 30 15.77 -8.87 -3.15
C THR A 30 16.37 -9.25 -4.49
N THR A 31 17.07 -8.34 -5.15
CA THR A 31 17.80 -8.63 -6.41
C THR A 31 18.92 -9.63 -6.19
N MET A 32 19.65 -9.56 -5.08
CA MET A 32 20.67 -10.58 -4.73
C MET A 32 20.04 -11.97 -4.59
N MET A 33 18.89 -12.08 -3.94
CA MET A 33 18.15 -13.35 -3.81
C MET A 33 17.68 -13.88 -5.17
N ILE A 34 17.20 -13.01 -6.04
CA ILE A 34 16.80 -13.34 -7.41
C ILE A 34 18.00 -13.91 -8.20
N ASN A 35 19.15 -13.22 -8.14
CA ASN A 35 20.36 -13.63 -8.83
C ASN A 35 20.89 -14.98 -8.31
N ALA A 36 20.89 -15.18 -6.99
CA ALA A 36 21.26 -16.45 -6.39
C ALA A 36 20.33 -17.59 -6.85
N LEU A 37 19.02 -17.34 -6.87
CA LEU A 37 18.04 -18.33 -7.35
C LEU A 37 18.24 -18.67 -8.83
N ARG A 38 18.44 -17.66 -9.68
CA ARG A 38 18.72 -17.84 -11.12
C ARG A 38 20.00 -18.65 -11.35
N HIS A 39 21.01 -18.48 -10.48
CA HIS A 39 22.27 -19.23 -10.55
C HIS A 39 22.09 -20.70 -10.16
N ILE A 40 21.31 -20.98 -9.10
CA ILE A 40 21.08 -22.34 -8.59
C ILE A 40 20.07 -23.10 -9.47
N LYS A 41 19.03 -22.42 -9.94
CA LYS A 41 17.98 -22.99 -10.75
C LYS A 41 17.65 -22.08 -11.93
N LYS A 42 17.66 -22.62 -13.13
CA LYS A 42 17.22 -21.91 -14.35
C LYS A 42 15.68 -21.73 -14.30
N ILE A 43 15.20 -20.79 -13.49
CA ILE A 43 13.79 -20.48 -13.32
C ILE A 43 13.54 -19.01 -13.65
N GLU A 44 12.45 -18.72 -14.32
CA GLU A 44 12.03 -17.34 -14.58
C GLU A 44 11.70 -16.64 -13.26
N THR A 45 12.15 -15.41 -13.13
CA THR A 45 11.91 -14.59 -11.94
C THR A 45 11.45 -13.20 -12.35
N GLU A 46 10.63 -12.58 -11.52
CA GLU A 46 10.18 -11.19 -11.65
C GLU A 46 10.31 -10.48 -10.31
N LEU A 47 10.78 -9.24 -10.34
CA LEU A 47 10.72 -8.33 -9.20
C LEU A 47 9.59 -7.33 -9.42
N ILE A 48 8.62 -7.31 -8.52
CA ILE A 48 7.59 -6.28 -8.44
C ILE A 48 8.02 -5.26 -7.37
N THR A 49 8.11 -3.98 -7.74
CA THR A 49 8.14 -2.87 -6.79
C THR A 49 6.72 -2.35 -6.63
N PHE A 50 6.13 -2.64 -5.48
CA PHE A 50 4.75 -2.31 -5.19
C PHE A 50 4.68 -1.01 -4.40
N SER A 51 3.93 -0.03 -4.90
CA SER A 51 3.71 1.24 -4.23
C SER A 51 2.38 1.25 -3.48
N ASP A 52 2.42 1.50 -2.18
CA ASP A 52 1.25 1.69 -1.31
C ASP A 52 0.73 3.14 -1.41
N ASP A 53 0.53 3.61 -2.64
CA ASP A 53 0.17 4.99 -2.97
C ASP A 53 -1.29 5.36 -2.62
N MET A 54 -2.10 4.39 -2.21
CA MET A 54 -3.43 4.62 -1.67
C MET A 54 -3.43 4.81 -0.15
N ASP A 55 -2.31 4.60 0.53
CA ASP A 55 -2.17 4.87 1.95
C ASP A 55 -2.44 6.35 2.27
N GLY A 56 -3.06 6.59 3.44
CA GLY A 56 -3.27 7.95 3.93
C GLY A 56 -1.97 8.65 4.33
N LEU A 57 -1.85 9.93 4.04
CA LEU A 57 -0.74 10.75 4.53
C LEU A 57 -0.82 10.87 6.06
N ARG A 58 0.00 10.10 6.79
CA ARG A 58 -0.06 10.01 8.27
C ARG A 58 0.75 11.09 8.98
N LYS A 59 1.83 11.54 8.38
CA LYS A 59 2.73 12.56 8.93
C LYS A 59 3.38 13.36 7.82
N ILE A 60 3.84 14.54 8.15
CA ILE A 60 4.53 15.42 7.22
C ILE A 60 6.03 15.15 7.35
N PRO A 61 6.71 14.78 6.25
CA PRO A 61 8.17 14.67 6.26
C PRO A 61 8.83 16.04 6.51
N GLU A 62 9.86 16.07 7.34
CA GLU A 62 10.52 17.32 7.76
C GLU A 62 11.28 18.02 6.63
N ASN A 63 11.75 17.26 5.64
CA ASN A 63 12.62 17.73 4.56
C ASN A 63 11.86 18.04 3.26
N ILE A 64 10.56 18.33 3.32
CA ILE A 64 9.73 18.63 2.15
C ILE A 64 9.29 20.09 2.17
N PRO A 65 9.37 20.82 1.03
CA PRO A 65 8.87 22.18 0.92
C PRO A 65 7.35 22.23 1.02
N ASN A 66 6.80 23.43 1.24
CA ASN A 66 5.35 23.69 1.25
C ASN A 66 4.56 22.80 2.19
N ASN A 67 5.06 22.64 3.42
CA ASN A 67 4.43 21.80 4.46
C ASN A 67 2.96 22.12 4.73
N THR A 68 2.49 23.33 4.45
CA THR A 68 1.09 23.73 4.64
C THR A 68 0.16 22.89 3.76
N ILE A 69 0.51 22.67 2.49
CA ILE A 69 -0.27 21.83 1.56
C ILE A 69 -0.42 20.41 2.14
N LEU A 70 0.64 19.88 2.73
CA LEU A 70 0.61 18.54 3.33
C LEU A 70 -0.26 18.51 4.60
N LYS A 71 -0.22 19.58 5.43
CA LYS A 71 -1.06 19.69 6.65
C LYS A 71 -2.53 19.62 6.33
N ASP A 72 -2.97 20.35 5.33
CA ASP A 72 -4.38 20.43 4.91
C ASP A 72 -4.89 19.11 4.29
N ASN A 73 -3.96 18.23 3.93
CA ASN A 73 -4.27 16.94 3.30
C ASN A 73 -3.92 15.72 4.14
N LEU A 74 -3.64 15.90 5.45
CA LEU A 74 -3.40 14.78 6.36
C LEU A 74 -4.58 13.80 6.37
N GLY A 75 -4.26 12.52 6.26
CA GLY A 75 -5.21 11.41 6.20
C GLY A 75 -5.74 11.08 4.81
N LYS A 76 -5.56 11.95 3.80
CA LYS A 76 -5.97 11.63 2.42
C LYS A 76 -5.01 10.63 1.78
N PRO A 77 -5.49 9.77 0.84
CA PRO A 77 -4.60 8.93 0.03
C PRO A 77 -3.50 9.75 -0.63
N LEU A 78 -2.29 9.23 -0.67
CA LEU A 78 -1.13 9.95 -1.21
C LEU A 78 -1.33 10.38 -2.68
N THR A 79 -2.15 9.65 -3.44
CA THR A 79 -2.58 10.02 -4.81
C THR A 79 -3.58 11.18 -4.86
N LYS A 80 -4.13 11.59 -3.71
CA LYS A 80 -5.04 12.75 -3.57
C LYS A 80 -4.40 13.93 -2.84
N VAL A 81 -3.16 13.79 -2.40
CA VAL A 81 -2.36 14.86 -1.81
C VAL A 81 -1.67 15.61 -2.95
N PRO A 82 -1.86 16.92 -3.11
CA PRO A 82 -1.15 17.71 -4.11
C PRO A 82 0.37 17.62 -3.93
N ASP A 83 1.11 17.68 -5.04
CA ASP A 83 2.56 17.62 -4.99
C ASP A 83 3.16 18.90 -4.36
N PRO A 84 3.82 18.82 -3.21
CA PRO A 84 4.42 19.99 -2.55
C PRO A 84 5.59 20.61 -3.33
N PHE A 85 6.13 19.88 -4.31
CA PHE A 85 7.19 20.38 -5.22
C PHE A 85 6.63 21.04 -6.48
N GLY A 86 5.32 20.93 -6.75
CA GLY A 86 4.66 21.53 -7.91
C GLY A 86 5.06 20.94 -9.27
N LYS A 87 5.62 19.73 -9.30
CA LYS A 87 6.11 19.08 -10.53
C LYS A 87 5.15 18.04 -11.10
N PHE A 88 4.29 17.47 -10.27
CA PHE A 88 3.36 16.41 -10.62
C PHE A 88 1.96 16.72 -10.06
N GLN A 89 0.96 15.95 -10.45
CA GLN A 89 -0.40 16.14 -9.96
C GLN A 89 -0.57 15.76 -8.47
N SER A 90 0.18 14.77 -8.02
CA SER A 90 0.09 14.30 -6.63
C SER A 90 1.46 13.99 -6.02
N PHE A 91 1.49 13.99 -4.70
CA PHE A 91 2.67 13.61 -3.92
C PHE A 91 3.09 12.16 -4.18
N ALA A 92 2.12 11.25 -4.34
CA ALA A 92 2.40 9.87 -4.72
C ALA A 92 3.04 9.78 -6.11
N GLU A 93 2.53 10.52 -7.10
CA GLU A 93 3.08 10.52 -8.46
C GLU A 93 4.52 11.03 -8.47
N HIS A 94 4.80 12.10 -7.72
CA HIS A 94 6.16 12.62 -7.53
C HIS A 94 7.09 11.51 -7.01
N ASN A 95 6.77 10.94 -5.85
CA ASN A 95 7.62 9.97 -5.18
C ASN A 95 7.74 8.65 -5.97
N ASN A 96 6.66 8.19 -6.61
CA ASN A 96 6.67 7.04 -7.50
C ASN A 96 7.58 7.25 -8.71
N THR A 97 7.60 8.47 -9.25
CA THR A 97 8.48 8.82 -10.37
C THR A 97 9.94 8.85 -9.92
N MET A 98 10.21 9.44 -8.75
CA MET A 98 11.55 9.42 -8.16
C MET A 98 12.03 7.99 -7.89
N LEU A 99 11.17 7.12 -7.36
CA LEU A 99 11.50 5.70 -7.17
C LEU A 99 11.88 5.02 -8.47
N LYS A 100 11.06 5.15 -9.50
CA LYS A 100 11.32 4.54 -10.81
C LYS A 100 12.64 5.02 -11.43
N GLN A 101 12.91 6.33 -11.35
CA GLN A 101 14.17 6.91 -11.84
C GLN A 101 15.37 6.41 -11.04
N PHE A 102 15.25 6.39 -9.72
CA PHE A 102 16.28 5.90 -8.81
C PHE A 102 16.64 4.44 -9.09
N LEU A 103 15.66 3.55 -9.21
CA LEU A 103 15.89 2.13 -9.47
C LEU A 103 16.51 1.91 -10.86
N LYS A 104 16.05 2.64 -11.88
CA LYS A 104 16.63 2.60 -13.23
C LYS A 104 18.09 3.07 -13.24
N LYS A 105 18.43 4.11 -12.47
CA LYS A 105 19.80 4.63 -12.37
C LYS A 105 20.79 3.57 -11.87
N PHE A 106 20.33 2.65 -11.04
CA PHE A 106 21.14 1.53 -10.52
C PHE A 106 20.93 0.22 -11.30
N ASN A 107 20.32 0.28 -12.49
CA ASN A 107 20.11 -0.85 -13.40
C ASN A 107 19.33 -2.03 -12.76
N PHE A 108 18.39 -1.75 -11.84
CA PHE A 108 17.49 -2.79 -11.35
C PHE A 108 16.45 -3.15 -12.41
N GLU A 109 16.24 -4.46 -12.60
CA GLU A 109 15.13 -4.99 -13.40
C GLU A 109 13.89 -5.11 -12.51
N PHE A 110 12.83 -4.40 -12.81
CA PHE A 110 11.58 -4.41 -12.01
C PHE A 110 10.33 -4.09 -12.82
N SER A 111 9.20 -4.61 -12.34
CA SER A 111 7.86 -4.20 -12.74
C SER A 111 7.26 -3.32 -11.65
N PHE A 112 6.84 -2.11 -11.98
CA PHE A 112 6.18 -1.22 -11.03
C PHE A 112 4.68 -1.50 -10.96
N LYS A 113 4.12 -1.54 -9.75
CA LYS A 113 2.68 -1.67 -9.48
C LYS A 113 2.22 -0.61 -8.47
N SER A 114 1.08 0.02 -8.77
CA SER A 114 0.41 0.98 -7.89
C SER A 114 -0.77 0.32 -7.18
N SER A 115 -0.89 0.49 -5.87
CA SER A 115 -2.05 0.01 -5.12
C SER A 115 -3.33 0.69 -5.61
N THR A 116 -3.30 2.00 -5.83
CA THR A 116 -4.44 2.76 -6.36
C THR A 116 -4.94 2.23 -7.70
N GLU A 117 -4.03 1.93 -8.63
CA GLU A 117 -4.41 1.34 -9.92
C GLU A 117 -5.01 -0.04 -9.76
N ASN A 118 -4.42 -0.89 -8.90
CA ASN A 118 -4.93 -2.24 -8.65
C ASN A 118 -6.31 -2.25 -7.98
N TYR A 119 -6.60 -1.29 -7.08
CA TYR A 119 -7.95 -1.10 -6.55
C TYR A 119 -8.93 -0.65 -7.63
N LYS A 120 -8.57 0.36 -8.43
CA LYS A 120 -9.46 0.92 -9.46
C LYS A 120 -9.80 -0.05 -10.58
N ASN A 121 -8.86 -0.87 -11.01
CA ASN A 121 -9.05 -1.84 -12.08
C ASN A 121 -9.64 -3.18 -11.60
N GLY A 122 -9.92 -3.30 -10.29
CA GLY A 122 -10.55 -4.48 -9.70
C GLY A 122 -9.59 -5.67 -9.48
N THR A 123 -8.29 -5.51 -9.64
CA THR A 123 -7.31 -6.60 -9.43
C THR A 123 -7.45 -7.25 -8.04
N PHE A 124 -7.83 -6.46 -7.03
CA PHE A 124 -7.99 -6.95 -5.66
C PHE A 124 -9.40 -7.47 -5.32
N ASN A 125 -10.38 -7.35 -6.22
CA ASN A 125 -11.79 -7.67 -5.89
C ASN A 125 -11.96 -9.09 -5.33
N GLU A 126 -11.39 -10.10 -5.96
CA GLU A 126 -11.49 -11.47 -5.49
C GLU A 126 -10.76 -11.69 -4.15
N SER A 127 -9.62 -11.02 -3.95
CA SER A 127 -8.91 -11.07 -2.67
C SER A 127 -9.71 -10.39 -1.56
N LEU A 128 -10.32 -9.25 -1.84
CA LEU A 128 -11.17 -8.53 -0.88
C LEU A 128 -12.40 -9.34 -0.49
N LYS A 129 -13.07 -10.00 -1.44
CA LYS A 129 -14.17 -10.94 -1.16
C LYS A 129 -13.71 -12.06 -0.23
N ARG A 130 -12.55 -12.66 -0.53
CA ARG A 130 -12.00 -13.73 0.32
C ARG A 130 -11.64 -13.24 1.72
N VAL A 131 -11.13 -12.02 1.87
CA VAL A 131 -10.89 -11.39 3.18
C VAL A 131 -12.21 -11.20 3.93
N ALA A 132 -13.29 -10.78 3.25
CA ALA A 132 -14.61 -10.64 3.83
C ALA A 132 -15.17 -12.01 4.30
N GLU A 133 -15.06 -13.04 3.48
CA GLU A 133 -15.48 -14.42 3.83
C GLU A 133 -14.73 -14.97 5.06
N LYS A 134 -13.45 -14.64 5.18
CA LYS A 134 -12.53 -15.12 6.22
C LYS A 134 -12.27 -14.11 7.33
N TYR A 135 -13.15 -13.11 7.46
CA TYR A 135 -12.94 -12.01 8.40
C TYR A 135 -12.67 -12.47 9.82
N GLU A 136 -13.52 -13.34 10.38
CA GLU A 136 -13.38 -13.86 11.75
C GLU A 136 -12.07 -14.64 11.94
N ASP A 137 -11.72 -15.48 10.97
CA ASP A 137 -10.47 -16.26 11.01
C ASP A 137 -9.26 -15.31 11.05
N ILE A 138 -9.28 -14.26 10.22
CA ILE A 138 -8.24 -13.24 10.15
C ILE A 138 -8.15 -12.46 11.46
N MET A 139 -9.28 -12.01 12.00
CA MET A 139 -9.31 -11.25 13.25
C MET A 139 -8.78 -12.08 14.43
N ASN A 140 -9.17 -13.35 14.53
CA ASN A 140 -8.70 -14.26 15.59
C ASN A 140 -7.18 -14.49 15.55
N ILE A 141 -6.56 -14.47 14.37
CA ILE A 141 -5.12 -14.62 14.20
C ILE A 141 -4.38 -13.29 14.45
N ILE A 142 -4.87 -12.19 13.91
CA ILE A 142 -4.15 -10.91 13.91
C ILE A 142 -4.28 -10.18 15.24
N LEU A 143 -5.49 -10.10 15.84
CA LEU A 143 -5.71 -9.31 17.05
C LEU A 143 -4.77 -9.69 18.21
N PRO A 144 -4.50 -10.97 18.50
CA PRO A 144 -3.58 -11.33 19.58
C PRO A 144 -2.14 -10.81 19.38
N THR A 145 -1.72 -10.59 18.13
CA THR A 145 -0.37 -10.10 17.80
C THR A 145 -0.21 -8.60 17.95
N LEU A 146 -1.33 -7.86 18.02
CA LEU A 146 -1.33 -6.41 18.10
C LEU A 146 -1.26 -5.90 19.54
N ARG A 147 -0.69 -4.70 19.74
CA ARG A 147 -0.78 -3.97 21.01
C ARG A 147 -2.22 -3.55 21.31
N SER A 148 -2.55 -3.38 22.59
CA SER A 148 -3.92 -3.10 23.08
C SER A 148 -4.60 -1.92 22.38
N GLU A 149 -3.88 -0.82 22.14
CA GLU A 149 -4.40 0.36 21.44
C GLU A 149 -4.78 0.06 19.98
N ARG A 150 -3.91 -0.66 19.27
CA ARG A 150 -4.13 -1.01 17.87
C ARG A 150 -5.27 -2.03 17.69
N ARG A 151 -5.50 -2.92 18.67
CA ARG A 151 -6.61 -3.89 18.63
C ARG A 151 -7.97 -3.20 18.54
N LYS A 152 -8.13 -2.03 19.18
CA LYS A 152 -9.41 -1.30 19.23
C LYS A 152 -9.82 -0.69 17.89
N THR A 153 -8.85 -0.38 17.04
CA THR A 153 -9.06 0.31 15.77
C THR A 153 -8.74 -0.55 14.54
N TYR A 154 -8.24 -1.77 14.76
CA TYR A 154 -7.84 -2.63 13.65
C TYR A 154 -9.03 -3.10 12.82
N SER A 155 -8.89 -2.97 11.52
CA SER A 155 -9.73 -3.61 10.52
C SER A 155 -8.85 -3.99 9.32
N PRO A 156 -9.08 -5.13 8.66
CA PRO A 156 -8.44 -5.44 7.38
C PRO A 156 -8.94 -4.56 6.24
N PHE A 157 -10.02 -3.82 6.45
CA PHE A 157 -10.58 -2.87 5.50
C PHE A 157 -10.41 -1.45 6.03
N LEU A 158 -9.88 -0.56 5.21
CA LEU A 158 -9.69 0.86 5.51
C LEU A 158 -10.54 1.71 4.56
N PRO A 159 -11.75 2.12 4.97
CA PRO A 159 -12.65 2.86 4.09
C PRO A 159 -12.16 4.29 3.86
N LEU A 160 -12.55 4.85 2.72
CA LEU A 160 -12.42 6.28 2.47
C LEU A 160 -13.66 7.00 2.99
N CYS A 161 -13.46 8.05 3.78
CA CYS A 161 -14.55 8.92 4.20
C CYS A 161 -15.15 9.66 2.98
N PRO A 162 -16.42 9.49 2.65
CA PRO A 162 -17.03 10.12 1.47
C PRO A 162 -17.05 11.65 1.55
N GLU A 163 -17.04 12.23 2.75
CA GLU A 163 -17.09 13.68 2.96
C GLU A 163 -15.69 14.32 2.89
N THR A 164 -14.71 13.70 3.53
CA THR A 164 -13.37 14.29 3.67
C THR A 164 -12.34 13.69 2.71
N GLY A 165 -12.67 12.55 2.11
CA GLY A 165 -11.75 11.76 1.28
C GLY A 165 -10.57 11.14 2.05
N LYS A 166 -10.63 11.15 3.40
CA LYS A 166 -9.55 10.59 4.25
C LYS A 166 -9.70 9.08 4.39
N VAL A 167 -8.58 8.39 4.48
CA VAL A 167 -8.51 6.99 4.89
C VAL A 167 -8.84 6.89 6.38
N LEU A 168 -9.80 6.02 6.73
CA LEU A 168 -10.23 5.86 8.12
C LEU A 168 -9.67 4.56 8.69
N GLU A 169 -9.04 4.66 9.88
CA GLU A 169 -8.59 3.53 10.67
C GLU A 169 -9.62 3.25 11.77
N ILE A 170 -10.78 2.73 11.39
CA ILE A 170 -11.91 2.44 12.26
C ILE A 170 -12.34 0.98 12.14
N PRO A 171 -12.87 0.38 13.23
CA PRO A 171 -13.34 -1.00 13.18
C PRO A 171 -14.57 -1.14 12.28
N MET A 172 -14.70 -2.29 11.67
CA MET A 172 -15.90 -2.67 10.94
C MET A 172 -17.04 -2.95 11.92
N LEU A 173 -18.25 -2.44 11.63
CA LEU A 173 -19.47 -2.72 12.40
C LEU A 173 -20.20 -3.96 11.91
N ASN A 174 -20.37 -4.08 10.60
CA ASN A 174 -21.16 -5.14 9.99
C ASN A 174 -20.61 -5.52 8.61
N LEU A 175 -20.72 -6.80 8.29
CA LEU A 175 -20.41 -7.37 6.98
C LEU A 175 -21.60 -8.19 6.50
N GLU A 176 -22.23 -7.75 5.42
CA GLU A 176 -23.25 -8.51 4.71
C GLU A 176 -22.59 -9.47 3.73
N LYS A 177 -22.40 -10.71 4.13
CA LYS A 177 -21.65 -11.72 3.33
C LYS A 177 -22.20 -11.93 1.92
N ASN A 178 -23.53 -11.80 1.76
CA ASN A 178 -24.19 -12.04 0.46
C ASN A 178 -23.95 -10.91 -0.55
N THR A 179 -23.85 -9.67 -0.09
CA THR A 179 -23.69 -8.47 -0.93
C THR A 179 -22.24 -7.98 -0.95
N GLY A 180 -21.43 -8.40 0.01
CA GLY A 180 -20.08 -7.87 0.25
C GLY A 180 -20.08 -6.46 0.83
N LYS A 181 -21.24 -5.97 1.29
CA LYS A 181 -21.40 -4.63 1.86
C LYS A 181 -20.80 -4.57 3.26
N ILE A 182 -19.90 -3.62 3.46
CA ILE A 182 -19.23 -3.40 4.73
C ILE A 182 -19.71 -2.07 5.31
N THR A 183 -20.11 -2.08 6.59
CA THR A 183 -20.56 -0.89 7.30
C THR A 183 -19.54 -0.53 8.39
N PHE A 184 -19.20 0.74 8.47
CA PHE A 184 -18.33 1.33 9.48
C PHE A 184 -19.06 2.41 10.26
N ASP A 185 -18.63 2.68 11.49
CA ASP A 185 -19.11 3.82 12.27
C ASP A 185 -18.03 4.91 12.35
N ASN A 186 -18.31 6.03 11.75
CA ASN A 186 -17.47 7.21 11.83
C ASN A 186 -18.16 8.26 12.74
N ASN A 187 -17.94 8.12 14.07
CA ASN A 187 -18.51 9.02 15.07
C ASN A 187 -20.04 9.15 15.00
N GLY A 188 -20.74 8.02 14.94
CA GLY A 188 -22.22 7.96 14.88
C GLY A 188 -22.78 8.05 13.45
N LYS A 189 -21.94 8.29 12.45
CA LYS A 189 -22.34 8.29 11.04
C LYS A 189 -21.91 6.98 10.37
N LYS A 190 -22.91 6.22 9.89
CA LYS A 190 -22.64 4.97 9.16
C LYS A 190 -22.11 5.26 7.77
N ILE A 191 -20.97 4.66 7.43
CA ILE A 191 -20.33 4.66 6.10
C ILE A 191 -20.44 3.25 5.52
N GLN A 192 -20.71 3.14 4.22
CA GLN A 192 -20.84 1.86 3.52
C GLN A 192 -20.03 1.87 2.24
#